data_02049ece6932393d60b8678a5e729f1a
#
_entry.id   02049ece6932393d60b8678a5e729f1a
#
_cell.length_a   1.000
_cell.length_b   1.000
_cell.length_c   1.000
_cell.angle_alpha   90.00
_cell.angle_beta   90.00
_cell.angle_gamma   90.00
#
_symmetry.space_group_name_H-M   'P 1'
#
loop_
_entity.id
_entity.type
_entity.pdbx_description
1 polymer ?
#
loop_
_entity_poly.entity_id
_entity_poly.type
_entity_poly.pdbx_seq_one_letter_code
_entity_poly.pdbx_strand_id
1 'polypeptide(L)'
;MKYVFALLFLLTASIGLQAERLAYWMLPLREAIYEQVLTANEVAPLYRSVVATAQQRTSGVNRYLALSRAEFFMGRALLFEERNREARPHFAEGLRLAERAVTIAPSAEAWVLRGENLAHLIQVSNWTFALANGLDVERFARNALEFDSRNAAAQYLIAARWIFAPRAFANINRGIGMMEDILHNGDMARDDLFNVTSAIGWGLVQQRNFAAAVPWIQMALEVYPTNRFAAELLQTAENAGRRR
;
A
#
# COMPACT_ATOMS: atom_id res chain seq x y z
N MET A 1 -26.96 -7.35 12.07
CA MET A 1 -26.25 -8.24 11.13
C MET A 1 -26.80 -8.26 9.71
N LYS A 2 -28.14 -8.27 9.46
CA LYS A 2 -28.70 -8.27 8.10
C LYS A 2 -28.38 -7.02 7.25
N TYR A 3 -28.14 -5.89 7.87
CA TYR A 3 -27.85 -4.61 7.15
C TYR A 3 -26.39 -4.45 6.72
N VAL A 4 -25.45 -5.15 7.38
CA VAL A 4 -24.02 -5.11 6.99
C VAL A 4 -23.79 -5.85 5.65
N PHE A 5 -24.50 -6.97 5.44
CA PHE A 5 -24.42 -7.70 4.16
C PHE A 5 -25.02 -6.92 2.98
N ALA A 6 -26.11 -6.18 3.20
CA ALA A 6 -26.71 -5.36 2.15
C ALA A 6 -25.84 -4.15 1.79
N LEU A 7 -25.12 -3.56 2.76
CA LEU A 7 -24.18 -2.47 2.49
C LEU A 7 -22.93 -2.96 1.73
N LEU A 8 -22.41 -4.17 2.04
CA LEU A 8 -21.29 -4.76 1.31
C LEU A 8 -21.64 -5.03 -0.16
N PHE A 9 -22.84 -5.53 -0.45
CA PHE A 9 -23.26 -5.81 -1.84
C PHE A 9 -23.51 -4.53 -2.65
N LEU A 10 -23.93 -3.42 -2.00
CA LEU A 10 -24.08 -2.12 -2.64
C LEU A 10 -22.74 -1.40 -2.87
N LEU A 11 -21.75 -1.63 -2.00
CA LEU A 11 -20.39 -1.07 -2.16
C LEU A 11 -19.66 -1.65 -3.39
N THR A 12 -19.81 -2.93 -3.70
CA THR A 12 -19.19 -3.53 -4.88
C THR A 12 -19.79 -3.04 -6.21
N ALA A 13 -21.06 -2.60 -6.20
CA ALA A 13 -21.73 -2.10 -7.41
C ALA A 13 -21.48 -0.62 -7.70
N SER A 14 -20.91 0.15 -6.77
CA SER A 14 -20.75 1.60 -6.89
C SER A 14 -19.32 2.13 -6.67
N ILE A 15 -18.34 1.27 -6.36
CA ILE A 15 -16.94 1.67 -6.37
C ILE A 15 -16.54 1.83 -7.84
N GLY A 16 -16.75 3.01 -8.39
CA GLY A 16 -16.15 3.43 -9.65
C GLY A 16 -14.63 3.42 -9.49
N LEU A 17 -14.00 2.27 -9.83
CA LEU A 17 -12.56 2.24 -9.96
C LEU A 17 -12.15 3.37 -10.91
N GLN A 18 -11.46 4.37 -10.38
CA GLN A 18 -10.90 5.42 -11.22
C GLN A 18 -9.98 4.81 -12.26
N ALA A 19 -9.87 5.52 -13.39
CA ALA A 19 -8.97 5.15 -14.46
C ALA A 19 -7.56 4.90 -13.91
N GLU A 20 -6.97 3.79 -14.37
CA GLU A 20 -5.62 3.37 -14.03
C GLU A 20 -4.62 4.53 -14.09
N ARG A 21 -4.03 4.87 -12.96
CA ARG A 21 -3.06 5.98 -12.84
C ARG A 21 -1.66 5.58 -13.29
N LEU A 22 -1.38 4.27 -13.33
CA LEU A 22 -0.08 3.77 -13.76
C LEU A 22 0.02 3.69 -15.28
N ALA A 23 1.22 4.00 -15.79
CA ALA A 23 1.52 3.76 -17.18
C ALA A 23 1.39 2.27 -17.50
N TYR A 24 0.76 1.92 -18.62
CA TYR A 24 0.43 0.52 -18.99
C TYR A 24 1.62 -0.44 -18.95
N TRP A 25 2.84 0.05 -19.22
CA TRP A 25 4.07 -0.75 -19.18
C TRP A 25 4.56 -1.07 -17.75
N MET A 26 4.00 -0.43 -16.72
CA MET A 26 4.25 -0.73 -15.31
C MET A 26 3.27 -1.76 -14.75
N LEU A 27 2.13 -1.98 -15.39
CA LEU A 27 1.08 -2.86 -14.88
C LEU A 27 1.57 -4.29 -14.62
N PRO A 28 2.36 -4.94 -15.51
CA PRO A 28 2.85 -6.30 -15.23
C PRO A 28 3.69 -6.39 -13.96
N LEU A 29 4.49 -5.37 -13.65
CA LEU A 29 5.28 -5.34 -12.42
C LEU A 29 4.36 -5.16 -11.20
N ARG A 30 3.39 -4.24 -11.25
CA ARG A 30 2.42 -4.06 -10.17
C ARG A 30 1.65 -5.34 -9.89
N GLU A 31 1.09 -5.97 -10.93
CA GLU A 31 0.33 -7.21 -10.77
C GLU A 31 1.18 -8.30 -10.12
N ALA A 32 2.43 -8.49 -10.56
CA ALA A 32 3.33 -9.47 -9.96
C ALA A 32 3.55 -9.23 -8.45
N ILE A 33 3.60 -7.96 -8.01
CA ILE A 33 3.78 -7.59 -6.60
C ILE A 33 2.52 -7.87 -5.77
N TYR A 34 1.35 -7.57 -6.31
CA TYR A 34 0.11 -7.73 -5.55
C TYR A 34 -0.44 -9.16 -5.63
N GLU A 35 -0.31 -9.84 -6.76
CA GLU A 35 -0.72 -11.25 -6.89
C GLU A 35 0.22 -12.22 -6.15
N GLN A 36 1.48 -11.86 -5.95
CA GLN A 36 2.48 -12.64 -5.18
C GLN A 36 2.67 -14.09 -5.68
N VAL A 37 2.44 -14.32 -6.97
CA VAL A 37 2.67 -15.64 -7.60
C VAL A 37 4.12 -15.86 -8.01
N LEU A 38 4.88 -14.77 -8.19
CA LEU A 38 6.28 -14.78 -8.57
C LEU A 38 7.17 -14.50 -7.36
N THR A 39 8.33 -15.15 -7.35
CA THR A 39 9.41 -14.81 -6.42
C THR A 39 10.08 -13.50 -6.79
N ALA A 40 10.80 -12.87 -5.86
CA ALA A 40 11.55 -11.63 -6.14
C ALA A 40 12.56 -11.81 -7.29
N ASN A 41 13.16 -13.00 -7.42
CA ASN A 41 14.09 -13.30 -8.52
C ASN A 41 13.36 -13.36 -9.88
N GLU A 42 12.13 -13.86 -9.92
CA GLU A 42 11.28 -13.89 -11.13
C GLU A 42 10.70 -12.53 -11.45
N VAL A 43 10.47 -11.67 -10.46
CA VAL A 43 10.06 -10.26 -10.63
C VAL A 43 11.21 -9.39 -11.17
N ALA A 44 12.47 -9.71 -10.86
CA ALA A 44 13.62 -8.88 -11.23
C ALA A 44 13.75 -8.59 -12.75
N PRO A 45 13.45 -9.49 -13.70
CA PRO A 45 13.40 -9.16 -15.12
C PRO A 45 12.33 -8.12 -15.47
N LEU A 46 11.12 -8.20 -14.87
CA LEU A 46 10.06 -7.22 -15.07
C LEU A 46 10.50 -5.83 -14.56
N TYR A 47 11.07 -5.79 -13.36
CA TYR A 47 11.63 -4.57 -12.79
C TYR A 47 12.68 -3.94 -13.73
N ARG A 48 13.66 -4.71 -14.23
CA ARG A 48 14.68 -4.20 -15.18
C ARG A 48 14.05 -3.65 -16.46
N SER A 49 13.03 -4.32 -16.99
CA SER A 49 12.29 -3.86 -18.18
C SER A 49 11.58 -2.53 -17.92
N VAL A 50 10.94 -2.39 -16.76
CA VAL A 50 10.27 -1.16 -16.33
C VAL A 50 11.28 -0.02 -16.18
N VAL A 51 12.43 -0.25 -15.54
CA VAL A 51 13.49 0.76 -15.39
C VAL A 51 14.02 1.20 -16.76
N ALA A 52 14.33 0.27 -17.66
CA ALA A 52 14.79 0.60 -19.02
C ALA A 52 13.75 1.40 -19.80
N THR A 53 12.46 1.02 -19.70
CA THR A 53 11.35 1.72 -20.35
C THR A 53 11.16 3.13 -19.78
N ALA A 54 11.26 3.29 -18.46
CA ALA A 54 11.21 4.61 -17.82
C ALA A 54 12.32 5.52 -18.31
N GLN A 55 13.54 5.00 -18.43
CA GLN A 55 14.70 5.76 -18.93
C GLN A 55 14.54 6.20 -20.40
N GLN A 56 13.92 5.36 -21.23
CA GLN A 56 13.73 5.62 -22.65
C GLN A 56 12.52 6.51 -22.96
N ARG A 57 11.39 6.27 -22.29
CA ARG A 57 10.08 6.84 -22.64
C ARG A 57 9.68 8.03 -21.81
N THR A 58 10.37 8.31 -20.70
CA THR A 58 10.04 9.43 -19.82
C THR A 58 11.21 10.39 -19.65
N SER A 59 10.92 11.63 -19.29
CA SER A 59 11.92 12.67 -19.04
C SER A 59 11.50 13.56 -17.87
N GLY A 60 12.42 14.37 -17.37
CA GLY A 60 12.13 15.31 -16.28
C GLY A 60 11.56 14.61 -15.05
N VAL A 61 10.55 15.22 -14.44
CA VAL A 61 9.90 14.71 -13.23
C VAL A 61 9.26 13.33 -13.43
N ASN A 62 8.64 13.07 -14.58
CA ASN A 62 7.97 11.80 -14.86
C ASN A 62 8.94 10.61 -14.83
N ARG A 63 10.20 10.81 -15.20
CA ARG A 63 11.23 9.78 -15.07
C ARG A 63 11.50 9.45 -13.62
N TYR A 64 11.62 10.44 -12.75
CA TYR A 64 11.87 10.23 -11.32
C TYR A 64 10.67 9.54 -10.64
N LEU A 65 9.45 9.92 -10.98
CA LEU A 65 8.24 9.26 -10.49
C LEU A 65 8.20 7.79 -10.89
N ALA A 66 8.41 7.50 -12.17
CA ALA A 66 8.40 6.13 -12.70
C ALA A 66 9.48 5.25 -12.07
N LEU A 67 10.70 5.76 -11.95
CA LEU A 67 11.81 5.03 -11.31
C LEU A 67 11.56 4.83 -9.83
N SER A 68 11.06 5.83 -9.10
CA SER A 68 10.71 5.70 -7.68
C SER A 68 9.66 4.62 -7.45
N ARG A 69 8.64 4.55 -8.32
CA ARG A 69 7.59 3.53 -8.27
C ARG A 69 8.16 2.13 -8.57
N ALA A 70 9.07 2.01 -9.53
CA ALA A 70 9.73 0.74 -9.84
C ALA A 70 10.56 0.22 -8.67
N GLU A 71 11.32 1.11 -8.02
CA GLU A 71 12.11 0.80 -6.82
C GLU A 71 11.20 0.35 -5.66
N PHE A 72 10.10 1.04 -5.44
CA PHE A 72 9.09 0.67 -4.46
C PHE A 72 8.55 -0.74 -4.69
N PHE A 73 8.20 -1.08 -5.92
CA PHE A 73 7.69 -2.42 -6.26
C PHE A 73 8.76 -3.50 -6.06
N MET A 74 10.00 -3.28 -6.50
CA MET A 74 11.08 -4.26 -6.30
C MET A 74 11.40 -4.45 -4.81
N GLY A 75 11.44 -3.37 -4.04
CA GLY A 75 11.59 -3.43 -2.59
C GLY A 75 10.49 -4.26 -1.93
N ARG A 76 9.23 -4.12 -2.36
CA ARG A 76 8.11 -4.92 -1.85
C ARG A 76 8.22 -6.40 -2.21
N ALA A 77 8.65 -6.75 -3.44
CA ALA A 77 8.87 -8.15 -3.80
C ALA A 77 9.86 -8.84 -2.86
N LEU A 78 10.96 -8.16 -2.56
CA LEU A 78 11.99 -8.64 -1.64
C LEU A 78 11.49 -8.71 -0.19
N LEU A 79 10.70 -7.71 0.23
CA LEU A 79 10.13 -7.66 1.58
C LEU A 79 9.15 -8.82 1.85
N PHE A 80 8.36 -9.23 0.87
CA PHE A 80 7.45 -10.38 0.99
C PHE A 80 8.18 -11.72 1.17
N GLU A 81 9.45 -11.79 0.78
CA GLU A 81 10.34 -12.94 1.02
C GLU A 81 11.23 -12.75 2.26
N GLU A 82 10.93 -11.75 3.11
CA GLU A 82 11.72 -11.41 4.30
C GLU A 82 13.19 -11.04 4.00
N ARG A 83 13.51 -10.71 2.75
CA ARG A 83 14.84 -10.29 2.28
C ARG A 83 15.10 -8.81 2.59
N ASN A 84 14.94 -8.44 3.86
CA ASN A 84 14.96 -7.05 4.33
C ASN A 84 16.25 -6.30 3.98
N ARG A 85 17.42 -7.00 4.01
CA ARG A 85 18.70 -6.38 3.67
C ARG A 85 18.78 -5.96 2.20
N GLU A 86 18.15 -6.73 1.33
CA GLU A 86 18.10 -6.47 -0.12
C GLU A 86 16.99 -5.49 -0.47
N ALA A 87 15.87 -5.50 0.24
CA ALA A 87 14.77 -4.56 0.06
C ALA A 87 15.16 -3.12 0.43
N ARG A 88 15.98 -2.95 1.47
CA ARG A 88 16.36 -1.65 2.00
C ARG A 88 16.95 -0.67 0.97
N PRO A 89 17.96 -1.04 0.13
CA PRO A 89 18.50 -0.13 -0.88
C PRO A 89 17.46 0.29 -1.92
N HIS A 90 16.49 -0.56 -2.28
CA HIS A 90 15.42 -0.21 -3.19
C HIS A 90 14.52 0.89 -2.61
N PHE A 91 14.06 0.75 -1.36
CA PHE A 91 13.26 1.79 -0.71
C PHE A 91 14.04 3.09 -0.50
N ALA A 92 15.35 3.01 -0.18
CA ALA A 92 16.20 4.19 -0.05
C ALA A 92 16.37 4.93 -1.39
N GLU A 93 16.58 4.22 -2.48
CA GLU A 93 16.68 4.80 -3.82
C GLU A 93 15.32 5.35 -4.28
N GLY A 94 14.22 4.61 -4.04
CA GLY A 94 12.86 5.09 -4.31
C GLY A 94 12.55 6.40 -3.59
N LEU A 95 12.93 6.51 -2.30
CA LEU A 95 12.79 7.73 -1.51
C LEU A 95 13.58 8.90 -2.12
N ARG A 96 14.85 8.66 -2.48
CA ARG A 96 15.73 9.67 -3.10
C ARG A 96 15.17 10.18 -4.44
N LEU A 97 14.63 9.28 -5.26
CA LEU A 97 14.01 9.62 -6.55
C LEU A 97 12.71 10.42 -6.37
N ALA A 98 11.85 10.02 -5.41
CA ALA A 98 10.65 10.77 -5.06
C ALA A 98 10.98 12.18 -4.52
N GLU A 99 12.00 12.30 -3.69
CA GLU A 99 12.49 13.59 -3.19
C GLU A 99 12.96 14.50 -4.34
N ARG A 100 13.65 13.92 -5.33
CA ARG A 100 14.04 14.66 -6.53
C ARG A 100 12.83 15.11 -7.34
N ALA A 101 11.80 14.25 -7.48
CA ALA A 101 10.55 14.63 -8.14
C ALA A 101 9.85 15.78 -7.41
N VAL A 102 9.72 15.73 -6.09
CA VAL A 102 9.16 16.81 -5.27
C VAL A 102 9.93 18.12 -5.45
N THR A 103 11.26 18.07 -5.52
CA THR A 103 12.10 19.28 -5.69
C THR A 103 11.88 19.93 -7.06
N ILE A 104 11.66 19.13 -8.12
CA ILE A 104 11.50 19.64 -9.50
C ILE A 104 10.07 20.14 -9.74
N ALA A 105 9.07 19.34 -9.39
CA ALA A 105 7.65 19.65 -9.57
C ALA A 105 6.82 18.94 -8.48
N PRO A 106 6.52 19.61 -7.38
CA PRO A 106 5.70 19.02 -6.30
C PRO A 106 4.32 18.60 -6.86
N SER A 107 3.88 17.40 -6.48
CA SER A 107 2.58 16.86 -6.86
C SER A 107 2.10 15.84 -5.81
N ALA A 108 0.81 15.50 -5.82
CA ALA A 108 0.28 14.47 -4.93
C ALA A 108 1.06 13.16 -5.09
N GLU A 109 1.31 12.71 -6.33
CA GLU A 109 2.04 11.47 -6.62
C GLU A 109 3.49 11.52 -6.08
N ALA A 110 4.21 12.62 -6.27
CA ALA A 110 5.58 12.76 -5.79
C ALA A 110 5.66 12.65 -4.26
N TRP A 111 4.74 13.29 -3.55
CA TRP A 111 4.64 13.23 -2.10
C TRP A 111 4.19 11.86 -1.59
N VAL A 112 3.24 11.20 -2.26
CA VAL A 112 2.82 9.82 -1.95
C VAL A 112 4.00 8.87 -2.07
N LEU A 113 4.71 8.87 -3.21
CA LEU A 113 5.89 8.02 -3.42
C LEU A 113 6.97 8.24 -2.36
N ARG A 114 7.16 9.50 -1.95
CA ARG A 114 8.10 9.83 -0.87
C ARG A 114 7.66 9.19 0.45
N GLY A 115 6.36 9.25 0.77
CA GLY A 115 5.77 8.66 1.97
C GLY A 115 5.81 7.12 1.95
N GLU A 116 5.43 6.50 0.85
CA GLU A 116 5.43 5.03 0.67
C GLU A 116 6.82 4.43 0.83
N ASN A 117 7.81 4.99 0.12
CA ASN A 117 9.18 4.52 0.21
C ASN A 117 9.76 4.72 1.63
N LEU A 118 9.48 5.86 2.28
CA LEU A 118 9.93 6.10 3.65
C LEU A 118 9.27 5.12 4.64
N ALA A 119 7.97 4.86 4.51
CA ALA A 119 7.26 3.93 5.38
C ALA A 119 7.86 2.52 5.33
N HIS A 120 8.16 2.02 4.13
CA HIS A 120 8.79 0.70 3.96
C HIS A 120 10.28 0.71 4.34
N LEU A 121 10.99 1.81 4.11
CA LEU A 121 12.37 1.96 4.59
C LEU A 121 12.45 1.92 6.12
N ILE A 122 11.47 2.51 6.81
CA ILE A 122 11.31 2.43 8.28
C ILE A 122 11.12 0.95 8.70
N GLN A 123 10.26 0.22 8.01
CA GLN A 123 9.97 -1.19 8.31
C GLN A 123 11.22 -2.08 8.24
N VAL A 124 12.12 -1.82 7.30
CA VAL A 124 13.36 -2.61 7.10
C VAL A 124 14.59 -2.00 7.77
N SER A 125 14.41 -0.97 8.59
CA SER A 125 15.47 -0.25 9.31
C SER A 125 15.42 -0.53 10.80
N ASN A 126 16.40 0.00 11.53
CA ASN A 126 16.46 -0.12 12.98
C ASN A 126 15.50 0.87 13.68
N TRP A 127 15.28 0.63 14.98
CA TRP A 127 14.38 1.45 15.81
C TRP A 127 14.76 2.94 15.86
N THR A 128 16.03 3.27 15.88
CA THR A 128 16.46 4.67 15.91
C THR A 128 16.07 5.41 14.64
N PHE A 129 16.19 4.75 13.48
CA PHE A 129 15.72 5.30 12.21
C PHE A 129 14.19 5.48 12.20
N ALA A 130 13.47 4.50 12.74
CA ALA A 130 12.02 4.55 12.83
C ALA A 130 11.52 5.72 13.70
N LEU A 131 12.16 5.95 14.86
CA LEU A 131 11.84 7.08 15.74
C LEU A 131 12.13 8.42 15.08
N ALA A 132 13.25 8.53 14.38
CA ALA A 132 13.67 9.78 13.74
C ALA A 132 12.76 10.18 12.57
N ASN A 133 12.20 9.20 11.86
CA ASN A 133 11.54 9.45 10.57
C ASN A 133 10.04 9.10 10.55
N GLY A 134 9.50 8.47 11.61
CA GLY A 134 8.13 7.95 11.60
C GLY A 134 7.05 9.02 11.41
N LEU A 135 7.27 10.26 11.89
CA LEU A 135 6.32 11.35 11.70
C LEU A 135 6.38 11.98 10.30
N ASP A 136 7.48 11.80 9.59
CA ASP A 136 7.66 12.35 8.25
C ASP A 136 6.74 11.69 7.23
N VAL A 137 6.40 10.41 7.41
CA VAL A 137 5.43 9.71 6.55
C VAL A 137 4.08 10.44 6.56
N GLU A 138 3.56 10.77 7.75
CA GLU A 138 2.30 11.52 7.86
C GLU A 138 2.43 12.93 7.27
N ARG A 139 3.56 13.61 7.50
CA ARG A 139 3.81 14.94 6.93
C ARG A 139 3.80 14.91 5.41
N PHE A 140 4.45 13.92 4.78
CA PHE A 140 4.46 13.78 3.33
C PHE A 140 3.07 13.45 2.77
N ALA A 141 2.32 12.60 3.46
CA ALA A 141 0.94 12.31 3.08
C ALA A 141 0.05 13.57 3.17
N ARG A 142 0.19 14.41 4.20
CA ARG A 142 -0.52 15.70 4.31
C ARG A 142 -0.16 16.65 3.18
N ASN A 143 1.13 16.75 2.82
CA ASN A 143 1.55 17.55 1.67
C ASN A 143 0.93 17.03 0.35
N ALA A 144 0.78 15.71 0.19
CA ALA A 144 0.09 15.15 -0.97
C ALA A 144 -1.39 15.60 -1.03
N LEU A 145 -2.07 15.62 0.14
CA LEU A 145 -3.48 16.04 0.22
C LEU A 145 -3.70 17.53 -0.06
N GLU A 146 -2.67 18.37 0.02
CA GLU A 146 -2.75 19.78 -0.42
C GLU A 146 -2.91 19.89 -1.95
N PHE A 147 -2.39 18.91 -2.71
CA PHE A 147 -2.52 18.84 -4.17
C PHE A 147 -3.76 18.07 -4.63
N ASP A 148 -4.15 17.04 -3.87
CA ASP A 148 -5.30 16.18 -4.16
C ASP A 148 -5.89 15.68 -2.85
N SER A 149 -6.91 16.39 -2.35
CA SER A 149 -7.55 16.13 -1.05
C SER A 149 -8.26 14.76 -0.98
N ARG A 150 -8.56 14.14 -2.13
CA ARG A 150 -9.21 12.83 -2.24
C ARG A 150 -8.25 11.70 -2.56
N ASN A 151 -6.95 11.95 -2.56
CA ASN A 151 -5.93 10.94 -2.85
C ASN A 151 -5.95 9.81 -1.82
N ALA A 152 -6.45 8.65 -2.23
CA ALA A 152 -6.63 7.49 -1.35
C ALA A 152 -5.30 6.97 -0.78
N ALA A 153 -4.23 6.94 -1.58
CA ALA A 153 -2.91 6.49 -1.11
C ALA A 153 -2.35 7.42 -0.03
N ALA A 154 -2.53 8.74 -0.15
CA ALA A 154 -2.12 9.70 0.87
C ALA A 154 -2.94 9.54 2.16
N GLN A 155 -4.26 9.39 2.04
CA GLN A 155 -5.15 9.14 3.18
C GLN A 155 -4.80 7.81 3.86
N TYR A 156 -4.49 6.76 3.07
CA TYR A 156 -4.04 5.46 3.56
C TYR A 156 -2.76 5.59 4.42
N LEU A 157 -1.75 6.32 3.96
CA LEU A 157 -0.50 6.51 4.72
C LEU A 157 -0.74 7.12 6.11
N ILE A 158 -1.69 8.05 6.23
CA ILE A 158 -2.08 8.65 7.52
C ILE A 158 -2.80 7.63 8.40
N ALA A 159 -3.76 6.87 7.83
CA ALA A 159 -4.54 5.89 8.55
C ALA A 159 -3.69 4.67 8.98
N ALA A 160 -2.81 4.20 8.09
CA ALA A 160 -1.92 3.05 8.32
C ALA A 160 -1.04 3.21 9.56
N ARG A 161 -0.60 4.42 9.87
CA ARG A 161 0.13 4.72 11.11
C ARG A 161 -0.64 4.25 12.36
N TRP A 162 -1.96 4.43 12.40
CA TRP A 162 -2.76 4.05 13.56
C TRP A 162 -2.98 2.55 13.68
N ILE A 163 -2.86 1.83 12.57
CA ILE A 163 -3.03 0.38 12.50
C ILE A 163 -1.70 -0.34 12.74
N PHE A 164 -0.63 0.08 12.06
CA PHE A 164 0.64 -0.67 11.99
C PHE A 164 1.74 -0.16 12.94
N ALA A 165 1.53 0.96 13.64
CA ALA A 165 2.49 1.44 14.64
C ALA A 165 2.68 0.41 15.77
N PRO A 166 3.83 0.44 16.46
CA PRO A 166 4.01 -0.34 17.68
C PRO A 166 2.87 -0.10 18.67
N ARG A 167 2.49 -1.15 19.42
CA ARG A 167 1.27 -1.18 20.25
C ARG A 167 1.10 0.05 21.16
N ALA A 168 2.20 0.62 21.64
CA ALA A 168 2.19 1.83 22.49
C ALA A 168 1.70 3.09 21.75
N PHE A 169 1.76 3.11 20.42
CA PHE A 169 1.41 4.26 19.57
C PHE A 169 0.23 3.97 18.64
N ALA A 170 -0.20 2.70 18.58
CA ALA A 170 -1.33 2.28 17.74
C ALA A 170 -2.67 2.71 18.34
N ASN A 171 -3.61 3.07 17.47
CA ASN A 171 -5.02 3.16 17.77
C ASN A 171 -5.80 2.54 16.62
N ILE A 172 -5.94 1.21 16.69
CA ILE A 172 -6.49 0.42 15.59
C ILE A 172 -7.91 0.85 15.24
N ASN A 173 -8.77 1.16 16.22
CA ASN A 173 -10.13 1.62 15.96
C ASN A 173 -10.14 2.93 15.15
N ARG A 174 -9.29 3.89 15.52
CA ARG A 174 -9.13 5.13 14.77
C ARG A 174 -8.65 4.86 13.35
N GLY A 175 -7.65 3.99 13.19
CA GLY A 175 -7.14 3.62 11.88
C GLY A 175 -8.19 2.95 11.00
N ILE A 176 -8.98 2.01 11.55
CA ILE A 176 -10.08 1.36 10.83
C ILE A 176 -11.13 2.40 10.38
N GLY A 177 -11.60 3.28 11.27
CA GLY A 177 -12.56 4.32 10.90
C GLY A 177 -12.04 5.22 9.76
N MET A 178 -10.76 5.62 9.80
CA MET A 178 -10.15 6.38 8.71
C MET A 178 -10.08 5.58 7.40
N MET A 179 -9.82 4.26 7.45
CA MET A 179 -9.84 3.40 6.26
C MET A 179 -11.25 3.25 5.68
N GLU A 180 -12.29 3.18 6.53
CA GLU A 180 -13.69 3.18 6.10
C GLU A 180 -14.07 4.50 5.43
N ASP A 181 -13.58 5.64 5.94
CA ASP A 181 -13.78 6.95 5.31
C ASP A 181 -13.15 7.03 3.92
N ILE A 182 -11.97 6.39 3.70
CA ILE A 182 -11.31 6.31 2.39
C ILE A 182 -12.19 5.55 1.39
N LEU A 183 -12.81 4.44 1.81
CA LEU A 183 -13.72 3.66 0.95
C LEU A 183 -14.93 4.47 0.48
N HIS A 184 -15.39 5.42 1.27
CA HIS A 184 -16.56 6.25 0.93
C HIS A 184 -16.19 7.49 0.11
N ASN A 185 -15.04 8.09 0.36
CA ASN A 185 -14.69 9.43 -0.10
C ASN A 185 -13.43 9.52 -0.94
N GLY A 186 -12.60 8.49 -0.94
CA GLY A 186 -11.32 8.48 -1.66
C GLY A 186 -11.47 8.16 -3.15
N ASP A 187 -10.58 8.74 -3.95
CA ASP A 187 -10.40 8.34 -5.34
C ASP A 187 -9.42 7.17 -5.38
N MET A 188 -9.94 5.94 -5.50
CA MET A 188 -9.17 4.72 -5.35
C MET A 188 -8.80 4.07 -6.67
N ALA A 189 -7.52 3.68 -6.80
CA ALA A 189 -7.08 2.69 -7.76
C ALA A 189 -7.31 1.26 -7.19
N ARG A 190 -7.07 0.24 -8.02
CA ARG A 190 -7.24 -1.18 -7.63
C ARG A 190 -6.38 -1.57 -6.42
N ASP A 191 -5.14 -1.13 -6.41
CA ASP A 191 -4.19 -1.38 -5.31
C ASP A 191 -4.53 -0.60 -4.03
N ASP A 192 -5.13 0.59 -4.14
CA ASP A 192 -5.63 1.32 -2.97
C ASP A 192 -6.75 0.54 -2.27
N LEU A 193 -7.71 0.02 -3.05
CA LEU A 193 -8.81 -0.79 -2.53
C LEU A 193 -8.28 -2.03 -1.79
N PHE A 194 -7.32 -2.74 -2.38
CA PHE A 194 -6.67 -3.88 -1.73
C PHE A 194 -5.98 -3.47 -0.43
N ASN A 195 -5.18 -2.40 -0.45
CA ASN A 195 -4.42 -1.95 0.72
C ASN A 195 -5.36 -1.55 1.87
N VAL A 196 -6.43 -0.84 1.58
CA VAL A 196 -7.42 -0.40 2.58
C VAL A 196 -8.15 -1.59 3.19
N THR A 197 -8.70 -2.48 2.36
CA THR A 197 -9.49 -3.63 2.84
C THR A 197 -8.65 -4.63 3.60
N SER A 198 -7.42 -4.91 3.13
CA SER A 198 -6.49 -5.78 3.85
C SER A 198 -6.01 -5.18 5.17
N ALA A 199 -5.81 -3.86 5.24
CA ALA A 199 -5.44 -3.18 6.49
C ALA A 199 -6.57 -3.21 7.55
N ILE A 200 -7.83 -3.02 7.13
CA ILE A 200 -8.99 -3.18 8.03
C ILE A 200 -9.06 -4.62 8.54
N GLY A 201 -8.96 -5.60 7.63
CA GLY A 201 -8.98 -7.01 7.99
C GLY A 201 -7.87 -7.36 8.99
N TRP A 202 -6.65 -6.90 8.74
CA TRP A 202 -5.51 -7.09 9.64
C TRP A 202 -5.75 -6.44 11.01
N GLY A 203 -6.23 -5.21 11.04
CA GLY A 203 -6.54 -4.50 12.29
C GLY A 203 -7.56 -5.25 13.15
N LEU A 204 -8.63 -5.76 12.53
CA LEU A 204 -9.66 -6.56 13.21
C LEU A 204 -9.10 -7.90 13.74
N VAL A 205 -8.20 -8.56 12.99
CA VAL A 205 -7.50 -9.77 13.47
C VAL A 205 -6.65 -9.45 14.70
N GLN A 206 -5.92 -8.33 14.72
CA GLN A 206 -5.13 -7.91 15.88
C GLN A 206 -6.01 -7.66 17.13
N GLN A 207 -7.23 -7.21 16.94
CA GLN A 207 -8.24 -7.03 17.98
C GLN A 207 -8.95 -8.34 18.36
N ARG A 208 -8.62 -9.46 17.72
CA ARG A 208 -9.31 -10.75 17.85
C ARG A 208 -10.80 -10.71 17.46
N ASN A 209 -11.18 -9.74 16.64
CA ASN A 209 -12.54 -9.63 16.07
C ASN A 209 -12.58 -10.38 14.72
N PHE A 210 -12.37 -11.70 14.78
CA PHE A 210 -12.18 -12.54 13.61
C PHE A 210 -13.40 -12.57 12.69
N ALA A 211 -14.60 -12.62 13.28
CA ALA A 211 -15.83 -12.65 12.48
C ALA A 211 -16.04 -11.37 11.64
N ALA A 212 -15.66 -10.21 12.19
CA ALA A 212 -15.71 -8.96 11.45
C ALA A 212 -14.57 -8.81 10.44
N ALA A 213 -13.43 -9.48 10.66
CA ALA A 213 -12.27 -9.42 9.75
C ALA A 213 -12.53 -10.15 8.43
N VAL A 214 -13.21 -11.31 8.47
CA VAL A 214 -13.40 -12.19 7.30
C VAL A 214 -13.93 -11.45 6.07
N PRO A 215 -15.05 -10.70 6.11
CA PRO A 215 -15.56 -10.03 4.91
C PRO A 215 -14.60 -9.00 4.31
N TRP A 216 -13.81 -8.30 5.12
CA TRP A 216 -12.81 -7.35 4.64
C TRP A 216 -11.65 -8.03 3.92
N ILE A 217 -11.19 -9.16 4.45
CA ILE A 217 -10.11 -9.94 3.86
C ILE A 217 -10.59 -10.61 2.55
N GLN A 218 -11.83 -11.09 2.52
CA GLN A 218 -12.45 -11.62 1.31
C GLN A 218 -12.53 -10.56 0.22
N MET A 219 -12.94 -9.33 0.55
CA MET A 219 -12.93 -8.21 -0.40
C MET A 219 -11.52 -7.91 -0.93
N ALA A 220 -10.48 -7.98 -0.11
CA ALA A 220 -9.10 -7.85 -0.58
C ALA A 220 -8.73 -8.97 -1.57
N LEU A 221 -9.15 -10.21 -1.31
CA LEU A 221 -8.93 -11.34 -2.22
C LEU A 221 -9.78 -11.29 -3.50
N GLU A 222 -10.92 -10.59 -3.51
CA GLU A 222 -11.64 -10.29 -4.75
C GLU A 222 -10.82 -9.36 -5.66
N VAL A 223 -10.03 -8.46 -5.07
CA VAL A 223 -9.13 -7.56 -5.82
C VAL A 223 -7.90 -8.30 -6.34
N TYR A 224 -7.21 -9.05 -5.48
CA TYR A 224 -6.02 -9.85 -5.81
C TYR A 224 -6.14 -11.27 -5.26
N PRO A 225 -6.72 -12.21 -6.06
CA PRO A 225 -7.12 -13.54 -5.58
C PRO A 225 -5.98 -14.43 -5.11
N THR A 226 -4.77 -14.23 -5.61
CA THR A 226 -3.60 -15.05 -5.28
C THR A 226 -2.69 -14.43 -4.22
N ASN A 227 -3.10 -13.29 -3.64
CA ASN A 227 -2.29 -12.60 -2.64
C ASN A 227 -2.11 -13.46 -1.38
N ARG A 228 -0.87 -13.89 -1.13
CA ARG A 228 -0.54 -14.81 -0.01
C ARG A 228 -0.80 -14.18 1.35
N PHE A 229 -0.47 -12.91 1.53
CA PHE A 229 -0.70 -12.23 2.81
C PHE A 229 -2.20 -12.22 3.17
N ALA A 230 -3.07 -11.86 2.22
CA ALA A 230 -4.51 -11.84 2.46
C ALA A 230 -5.07 -13.26 2.67
N ALA A 231 -4.57 -14.27 1.93
CA ALA A 231 -4.98 -15.67 2.10
C ALA A 231 -4.60 -16.23 3.48
N GLU A 232 -3.38 -15.98 3.95
CA GLU A 232 -2.91 -16.39 5.28
C GLU A 232 -3.67 -15.68 6.40
N LEU A 233 -3.99 -14.39 6.20
CA LEU A 233 -4.78 -13.62 7.13
C LEU A 233 -6.21 -14.16 7.24
N LEU A 234 -6.84 -14.53 6.12
CA LEU A 234 -8.15 -15.17 6.08
C LEU A 234 -8.14 -16.50 6.84
N GLN A 235 -7.17 -17.35 6.54
CA GLN A 235 -7.02 -18.64 7.24
C GLN A 235 -6.87 -18.46 8.75
N THR A 236 -6.11 -17.43 9.17
CA THR A 236 -5.93 -17.10 10.61
C THR A 236 -7.26 -16.72 11.24
N ALA A 237 -8.04 -15.86 10.59
CA ALA A 237 -9.34 -15.39 11.09
C ALA A 237 -10.35 -16.55 11.19
N GLU A 238 -10.46 -17.39 10.16
CA GLU A 238 -11.38 -18.53 10.14
C GLU A 238 -11.03 -19.61 11.17
N ASN A 239 -9.75 -19.98 11.29
CA ASN A 239 -9.30 -20.98 12.26
C ASN A 239 -9.51 -20.53 13.70
N ALA A 240 -9.32 -19.25 13.99
CA ALA A 240 -9.56 -18.71 15.33
C ALA A 240 -11.06 -18.57 15.65
N GLY A 241 -11.88 -18.31 14.63
CA GLY A 241 -13.34 -18.27 14.76
C GLY A 241 -13.97 -19.64 15.05
N ARG A 242 -13.40 -20.73 14.52
CA ARG A 242 -13.90 -22.12 14.76
C ARG A 242 -13.56 -22.68 16.15
N ARG A 243 -12.61 -22.08 16.87
CA ARG A 243 -12.17 -22.55 18.19
C ARG A 243 -12.92 -21.91 19.37
N ARG A 244 -13.89 -21.06 19.08
CA ARG A 244 -14.77 -20.41 20.05
C ARG A 244 -16.19 -20.93 19.94
#